data_f08d7de9ab0e6ec6b743f81ca39032cf
#
_entry.id   f08d7de9ab0e6ec6b743f81ca39032cf
#
_cell.length_a   1.000
_cell.length_b   1.000
_cell.length_c   1.000
_cell.angle_alpha   90.00
_cell.angle_beta   90.00
_cell.angle_gamma   90.00
#
_symmetry.space_group_name_H-M   'P 1'
#
loop_
_entity.id
_entity.type
_entity.pdbx_description
1 polymer ?
#
loop_
_entity_poly.entity_id
_entity_poly.type
_entity_poly.pdbx_seq_one_letter_code
_entity_poly.pdbx_strand_id
1 'polypeptide(L)'
;MIRKSISLVALSMLFSSCVSMAPKLEVNSDEVVAKSFKNYQIAEDNSNISLNSFLIDENLKTLVNLVLENNKDIKIALLRVEESKSLYRIEESNLYPKIDANGSFSRDKKEEIIKNNYKASVGTVFELDLFGKNRSLNDAAKNSFLATQYALSSTKLSLISQTINSYLSLATNIENLNLQKKIYENLSSVYELTQKKFTAGVIGKEDLLSSFAMLKESQNEIIAYENQIQIDINSLELLLGSTLDESLIPNSLKKDDSYLAL
;
A
#
# COMPACT_ATOMS: atom_id res chain seq x y z
N MET A 1 41.84 58.15 3.55
CA MET A 1 41.80 56.74 4.04
C MET A 1 40.40 56.30 4.48
N ILE A 2 39.59 57.11 5.12
CA ILE A 2 38.26 56.80 5.65
C ILE A 2 37.26 56.28 4.57
N ARG A 3 37.23 56.86 3.35
CA ARG A 3 36.33 56.44 2.26
C ARG A 3 36.58 55.02 1.74
N LYS A 4 37.83 54.54 1.73
CA LYS A 4 38.15 53.15 1.31
C LYS A 4 37.77 52.11 2.37
N SER A 5 37.85 52.47 3.67
CA SER A 5 37.42 51.63 4.77
C SER A 5 35.93 51.44 4.84
N ILE A 6 35.13 52.49 4.54
CA ILE A 6 33.65 52.41 4.50
C ILE A 6 33.19 51.50 3.34
N SER A 7 33.88 51.56 2.18
CA SER A 7 33.55 50.74 1.02
C SER A 7 33.83 49.26 1.29
N LEU A 8 34.89 48.92 2.06
CA LEU A 8 35.22 47.54 2.42
C LEU A 8 34.27 46.95 3.45
N VAL A 9 33.81 47.77 4.41
CA VAL A 9 32.79 47.33 5.42
C VAL A 9 31.41 47.17 4.77
N ALA A 10 31.03 48.03 3.84
CA ALA A 10 29.78 47.85 3.08
C ALA A 10 29.82 46.61 2.18
N LEU A 11 30.95 46.25 1.60
CA LEU A 11 31.13 45.06 0.79
C LEU A 11 31.08 43.75 1.66
N SER A 12 31.64 43.78 2.88
CA SER A 12 31.59 42.64 3.80
C SER A 12 30.19 42.39 4.36
N MET A 13 29.34 43.42 4.53
CA MET A 13 27.94 43.25 4.93
C MET A 13 27.08 42.57 3.85
N LEU A 14 27.44 42.71 2.56
CA LEU A 14 26.74 42.01 1.48
C LEU A 14 27.00 40.51 1.44
N PHE A 15 28.13 40.02 1.96
CA PHE A 15 28.45 38.61 2.01
C PHE A 15 27.84 37.86 3.20
N SER A 16 27.39 38.55 4.24
CA SER A 16 26.75 37.91 5.41
C SER A 16 25.23 37.64 5.21
N SER A 17 24.67 38.03 4.06
CA SER A 17 23.21 37.96 3.78
C SER A 17 22.73 36.63 3.16
N CYS A 18 23.58 35.63 2.93
CA CYS A 18 23.19 34.38 2.31
C CYS A 18 22.68 33.34 3.32
N VAL A 19 22.01 33.74 4.40
CA VAL A 19 21.38 32.84 5.33
C VAL A 19 19.97 32.50 4.87
N SER A 20 19.66 31.23 4.64
CA SER A 20 18.28 30.79 4.39
C SER A 20 17.40 31.19 5.56
N MET A 21 16.29 31.91 5.28
CA MET A 21 15.26 32.24 6.26
C MET A 21 14.27 31.11 6.53
N ALA A 22 14.48 29.94 5.90
CA ALA A 22 13.63 28.78 6.13
C ALA A 22 13.80 28.28 7.57
N PRO A 23 12.71 28.07 8.32
CA PRO A 23 12.77 27.47 9.65
C PRO A 23 13.33 26.05 9.55
N LYS A 24 14.28 25.71 10.42
CA LYS A 24 14.72 24.31 10.56
C LYS A 24 13.64 23.57 11.31
N LEU A 25 12.97 22.65 10.64
CA LEU A 25 12.03 21.74 11.27
C LEU A 25 12.84 20.59 11.89
N GLU A 26 13.04 20.65 13.19
CA GLU A 26 13.58 19.50 13.94
C GLU A 26 12.40 18.60 14.34
N VAL A 27 12.18 17.52 13.61
CA VAL A 27 11.21 16.49 14.01
C VAL A 27 11.92 15.57 14.98
N ASN A 28 11.57 15.66 16.25
CA ASN A 28 12.04 14.70 17.27
C ASN A 28 11.24 13.40 17.13
N SER A 29 11.78 12.44 16.37
CA SER A 29 11.14 11.14 16.14
C SER A 29 10.90 10.36 17.45
N ASP A 30 11.66 10.65 18.50
CA ASP A 30 11.58 9.99 19.79
C ASP A 30 10.32 10.39 20.60
N GLU A 31 9.67 11.51 20.26
CA GLU A 31 8.41 11.95 20.88
C GLU A 31 7.16 11.38 20.19
N VAL A 32 7.28 11.00 18.92
CA VAL A 32 6.12 10.60 18.08
C VAL A 32 5.84 9.10 18.17
N VAL A 33 6.85 8.30 18.48
CA VAL A 33 6.73 6.84 18.55
C VAL A 33 6.98 6.35 19.96
N ALA A 34 6.03 5.63 20.55
CA ALA A 34 6.21 5.01 21.87
C ALA A 34 7.39 4.03 21.83
N LYS A 35 8.37 4.22 22.73
CA LYS A 35 9.59 3.39 22.80
C LYS A 35 9.33 1.98 23.35
N SER A 36 8.16 1.71 23.93
CA SER A 36 7.78 0.38 24.42
C SER A 36 6.26 0.24 24.53
N PHE A 37 5.74 -0.94 24.32
CA PHE A 37 4.36 -1.29 24.65
C PHE A 37 4.29 -1.70 26.13
N LYS A 38 3.21 -1.33 26.82
CA LYS A 38 3.04 -1.39 28.29
C LYS A 38 3.26 -2.77 28.92
N ASN A 39 3.30 -3.85 28.14
CA ASN A 39 3.47 -5.24 28.60
C ASN A 39 4.44 -6.07 27.73
N TYR A 40 5.27 -5.44 26.92
CA TYR A 40 6.22 -6.15 26.07
C TYR A 40 7.62 -5.61 26.34
N GLN A 41 8.51 -6.46 26.85
CA GLN A 41 9.95 -6.18 26.78
C GLN A 41 10.35 -6.43 25.32
N ILE A 42 10.80 -5.41 24.62
CA ILE A 42 11.37 -5.55 23.29
C ILE A 42 12.61 -6.43 23.44
N ALA A 43 12.46 -7.72 23.13
CA ALA A 43 13.59 -8.58 22.91
C ALA A 43 14.28 -8.03 21.65
N GLU A 44 15.55 -7.74 21.77
CA GLU A 44 16.52 -7.32 20.76
C GLU A 44 15.97 -6.82 19.40
N ASP A 45 16.57 -5.74 18.90
CA ASP A 45 16.24 -5.05 17.66
C ASP A 45 15.99 -6.00 16.45
N ASN A 46 14.76 -6.47 16.34
CA ASN A 46 14.26 -7.28 15.22
C ASN A 46 13.86 -6.41 14.02
N SER A 47 14.40 -5.20 13.90
CA SER A 47 14.07 -4.24 12.83
C SER A 47 14.38 -4.76 11.41
N ASN A 48 15.04 -5.90 11.27
CA ASN A 48 15.46 -6.51 10.01
C ASN A 48 14.90 -7.93 9.77
N ILE A 49 13.73 -8.27 10.32
CA ILE A 49 13.08 -9.53 9.97
C ILE A 49 12.73 -9.48 8.47
N SER A 50 13.37 -10.33 7.69
CA SER A 50 13.05 -10.47 6.27
C SER A 50 11.66 -11.11 6.14
N LEU A 51 10.85 -10.66 5.18
CA LEU A 51 9.55 -11.26 4.89
C LEU A 51 9.67 -12.79 4.72
N ASN A 52 10.74 -13.25 4.08
CA ASN A 52 11.01 -14.67 3.84
C ASN A 52 11.30 -15.48 5.12
N SER A 53 11.85 -14.86 6.16
CA SER A 53 12.05 -15.52 7.46
C SER A 53 10.81 -15.44 8.36
N PHE A 54 9.95 -14.45 8.12
CA PHE A 54 8.69 -14.29 8.85
C PHE A 54 7.60 -15.26 8.37
N LEU A 55 7.52 -15.51 7.07
CA LEU A 55 6.55 -16.44 6.49
C LEU A 55 7.15 -17.86 6.41
N ILE A 56 6.57 -18.82 7.13
CA ILE A 56 7.00 -20.22 7.15
C ILE A 56 6.26 -21.03 6.09
N ASP A 57 4.97 -20.78 5.89
CA ASP A 57 4.15 -21.49 4.93
C ASP A 57 4.52 -21.11 3.49
N GLU A 58 4.97 -22.09 2.70
CA GLU A 58 5.47 -21.85 1.33
C GLU A 58 4.36 -21.40 0.37
N ASN A 59 3.10 -21.85 0.54
CA ASN A 59 1.98 -21.40 -0.28
C ASN A 59 1.65 -19.94 0.03
N LEU A 60 1.58 -19.58 1.32
CA LEU A 60 1.37 -18.19 1.75
C LEU A 60 2.49 -17.28 1.26
N LYS A 61 3.74 -17.71 1.37
CA LYS A 61 4.91 -16.98 0.88
C LYS A 61 4.86 -16.75 -0.62
N THR A 62 4.51 -17.79 -1.38
CA THR A 62 4.35 -17.70 -2.83
C THR A 62 3.23 -16.71 -3.17
N LEU A 63 2.09 -16.81 -2.50
CA LEU A 63 0.94 -15.93 -2.71
C LEU A 63 1.29 -14.46 -2.41
N VAL A 64 1.97 -14.18 -1.30
CA VAL A 64 2.40 -12.83 -0.94
C VAL A 64 3.35 -12.25 -2.02
N ASN A 65 4.31 -13.05 -2.51
CA ASN A 65 5.21 -12.60 -3.57
C ASN A 65 4.44 -12.30 -4.87
N LEU A 66 3.51 -13.15 -5.28
CA LEU A 66 2.66 -12.93 -6.45
C LEU A 66 1.81 -11.66 -6.31
N VAL A 67 1.27 -11.39 -5.12
CA VAL A 67 0.53 -10.14 -4.84
C VAL A 67 1.46 -8.93 -4.98
N LEU A 68 2.66 -8.98 -4.41
CA LEU A 68 3.62 -7.88 -4.52
C LEU A 68 4.05 -7.57 -5.97
N GLU A 69 4.06 -8.58 -6.83
CA GLU A 69 4.41 -8.42 -8.25
C GLU A 69 3.24 -7.92 -9.12
N ASN A 70 2.04 -8.43 -8.86
CA ASN A 70 0.91 -8.26 -9.78
C ASN A 70 -0.11 -7.23 -9.34
N ASN A 71 -0.19 -6.92 -8.04
CA ASN A 71 -1.20 -6.04 -7.48
C ASN A 71 -1.22 -4.67 -8.15
N LYS A 72 -2.42 -4.17 -8.45
CA LYS A 72 -2.62 -2.91 -9.18
C LYS A 72 -2.33 -1.68 -8.32
N ASP A 73 -2.59 -1.75 -7.02
CA ASP A 73 -2.35 -0.63 -6.11
C ASP A 73 -0.85 -0.36 -5.94
N ILE A 74 -0.01 -1.41 -5.95
CA ILE A 74 1.45 -1.26 -5.98
C ILE A 74 1.88 -0.56 -7.26
N LYS A 75 1.32 -0.94 -8.42
CA LYS A 75 1.63 -0.30 -9.71
C LYS A 75 1.23 1.17 -9.71
N ILE A 76 0.06 1.51 -9.16
CA ILE A 76 -0.38 2.90 -8.98
C ILE A 76 0.57 3.66 -8.04
N ALA A 77 0.94 3.06 -6.90
CA ALA A 77 1.86 3.69 -5.97
C ALA A 77 3.25 3.93 -6.56
N LEU A 78 3.76 3.01 -7.40
CA LEU A 78 5.01 3.18 -8.16
C LEU A 78 4.92 4.36 -9.14
N LEU A 79 3.83 4.47 -9.89
CA LEU A 79 3.61 5.59 -10.81
C LEU A 79 3.54 6.94 -10.07
N ARG A 80 2.95 6.99 -8.87
CA ARG A 80 2.95 8.19 -8.03
C ARG A 80 4.35 8.58 -7.56
N VAL A 81 5.21 7.60 -7.29
CA VAL A 81 6.62 7.86 -6.96
C VAL A 81 7.34 8.47 -8.18
N GLU A 82 7.12 7.95 -9.38
CA GLU A 82 7.70 8.49 -10.62
C GLU A 82 7.19 9.91 -10.94
N GLU A 83 5.89 10.15 -10.76
CA GLU A 83 5.28 11.47 -10.88
C GLU A 83 5.93 12.47 -9.92
N SER A 84 5.98 12.13 -8.63
CA SER A 84 6.57 12.98 -7.60
C SER A 84 8.07 13.23 -7.84
N LYS A 85 8.80 12.24 -8.33
CA LYS A 85 10.20 12.39 -8.77
C LYS A 85 10.33 13.36 -9.94
N SER A 86 9.39 13.33 -10.87
CA SER A 86 9.39 14.24 -12.02
C SER A 86 9.09 15.68 -11.58
N LEU A 87 8.15 15.87 -10.65
CA LEU A 87 7.87 17.17 -10.04
C LEU A 87 9.09 17.70 -9.27
N TYR A 88 9.77 16.87 -8.50
CA TYR A 88 11.03 17.24 -7.85
C TYR A 88 12.07 17.74 -8.86
N ARG A 89 12.25 17.01 -9.99
CA ARG A 89 13.19 17.43 -11.05
C ARG A 89 12.82 18.74 -11.73
N ILE A 90 11.52 19.03 -11.85
CA ILE A 90 11.05 20.34 -12.35
C ILE A 90 11.50 21.45 -11.40
N GLU A 91 11.30 21.30 -10.10
CA GLU A 91 11.77 22.27 -9.12
C GLU A 91 13.30 22.37 -9.07
N GLU A 92 14.00 21.24 -9.16
CA GLU A 92 15.46 21.20 -9.25
C GLU A 92 15.98 21.98 -10.47
N SER A 93 15.26 21.93 -11.59
CA SER A 93 15.64 22.67 -12.81
C SER A 93 15.62 24.20 -12.63
N ASN A 94 14.86 24.72 -11.66
CA ASN A 94 14.82 26.14 -11.33
C ASN A 94 16.10 26.65 -10.65
N LEU A 95 16.97 25.73 -10.20
CA LEU A 95 18.30 26.06 -9.66
C LEU A 95 19.34 26.33 -10.76
N TYR A 96 19.01 26.07 -12.03
CA TYR A 96 19.90 26.19 -13.17
C TYR A 96 19.41 27.26 -14.18
N PRO A 97 20.30 27.87 -14.98
CA PRO A 97 19.91 28.75 -16.05
C PRO A 97 19.01 28.06 -17.08
N LYS A 98 17.91 28.72 -17.45
CA LYS A 98 17.02 28.27 -18.55
C LYS A 98 17.50 28.85 -19.86
N ILE A 99 17.57 28.05 -20.90
CA ILE A 99 17.91 28.45 -22.26
C ILE A 99 16.66 28.31 -23.10
N ASP A 100 16.18 29.42 -23.69
CA ASP A 100 15.03 29.47 -24.55
C ASP A 100 15.45 29.80 -25.99
N ALA A 101 14.95 29.03 -26.94
CA ALA A 101 15.10 29.30 -28.38
C ALA A 101 13.71 29.52 -28.97
N ASN A 102 13.50 30.69 -29.56
CA ASN A 102 12.22 31.05 -30.15
C ASN A 102 12.41 31.38 -31.63
N GLY A 103 11.56 30.79 -32.48
CA GLY A 103 11.44 31.11 -33.88
C GLY A 103 10.03 31.58 -34.19
N SER A 104 9.87 32.66 -34.89
CA SER A 104 8.56 33.11 -35.35
C SER A 104 8.60 33.54 -36.83
N PHE A 105 7.53 33.26 -37.54
CA PHE A 105 7.26 33.73 -38.87
C PHE A 105 5.91 34.40 -38.85
N SER A 106 5.84 35.65 -39.37
CA SER A 106 4.58 36.33 -39.66
C SER A 106 4.55 36.84 -41.06
N ARG A 107 3.38 36.79 -41.65
CA ARG A 107 3.11 37.33 -43.00
C ARG A 107 1.96 38.31 -42.87
N ASP A 108 2.30 39.59 -43.07
CA ASP A 108 1.36 40.68 -42.98
C ASP A 108 1.07 41.25 -44.36
N LYS A 109 -0.22 41.44 -44.70
CA LYS A 109 -0.66 42.10 -45.91
C LYS A 109 -1.35 43.42 -45.54
N LYS A 110 -0.79 44.53 -46.00
CA LYS A 110 -1.37 45.85 -45.82
C LYS A 110 -1.36 46.55 -47.20
N GLU A 111 -2.53 46.95 -47.69
CA GLU A 111 -2.69 47.70 -48.94
C GLU A 111 -1.94 47.09 -50.16
N GLU A 112 -2.14 45.83 -50.43
CA GLU A 112 -1.46 45.06 -51.50
C GLU A 112 0.04 44.73 -51.26
N ILE A 113 0.65 45.28 -50.22
CA ILE A 113 2.04 44.94 -49.87
C ILE A 113 2.06 43.77 -48.91
N ILE A 114 2.73 42.70 -49.29
CA ILE A 114 2.95 41.53 -48.47
C ILE A 114 4.35 41.63 -47.86
N LYS A 115 4.44 41.63 -46.51
CA LYS A 115 5.70 41.54 -45.77
C LYS A 115 5.80 40.24 -45.02
N ASN A 116 6.90 39.53 -45.24
CA ASN A 116 7.28 38.34 -44.49
C ASN A 116 8.30 38.76 -43.39
N ASN A 117 8.00 38.45 -42.15
CA ASN A 117 8.91 38.72 -41.05
C ASN A 117 9.35 37.39 -40.47
N TYR A 118 10.65 37.19 -40.35
CA TYR A 118 11.29 36.03 -39.73
C TYR A 118 12.02 36.55 -38.49
N LYS A 119 11.79 35.92 -37.34
CA LYS A 119 12.53 36.25 -36.09
C LYS A 119 13.05 34.93 -35.53
N ALA A 120 14.32 34.92 -35.16
CA ALA A 120 14.94 33.83 -34.40
C ALA A 120 15.68 34.51 -33.21
N SER A 121 15.49 33.96 -32.04
CA SER A 121 16.17 34.42 -30.83
C SER A 121 16.53 33.27 -29.94
N VAL A 122 17.69 33.36 -29.29
CA VAL A 122 18.13 32.50 -28.22
C VAL A 122 18.36 33.40 -27.02
N GLY A 123 17.78 33.04 -25.89
CA GLY A 123 17.92 33.78 -24.63
C GLY A 123 18.26 32.84 -23.48
N THR A 124 18.82 33.39 -22.43
CA THR A 124 19.01 32.70 -21.18
C THR A 124 18.40 33.50 -20.04
N VAL A 125 17.71 32.82 -19.13
CA VAL A 125 17.14 33.41 -17.92
C VAL A 125 17.65 32.66 -16.72
N PHE A 126 18.16 33.36 -15.73
CA PHE A 126 18.62 32.80 -14.47
C PHE A 126 18.16 33.70 -13.31
N GLU A 127 17.44 33.08 -12.35
CA GLU A 127 17.01 33.73 -11.11
C GLU A 127 18.06 33.48 -10.03
N LEU A 128 18.74 34.53 -9.57
CA LEU A 128 19.69 34.43 -8.46
C LEU A 128 18.94 34.22 -7.15
N ASP A 129 19.15 33.09 -6.52
CA ASP A 129 18.48 32.69 -5.25
C ASP A 129 19.22 33.27 -4.03
N LEU A 130 19.12 34.59 -3.82
CA LEU A 130 19.81 35.29 -2.74
C LEU A 130 19.24 34.92 -1.35
N PHE A 131 17.94 34.65 -1.25
CA PHE A 131 17.22 34.42 0.00
C PHE A 131 16.82 32.95 0.20
N GLY A 132 17.20 32.06 -0.70
CA GLY A 132 16.94 30.62 -0.59
C GLY A 132 15.51 30.19 -0.96
N LYS A 133 14.75 31.00 -1.71
CA LYS A 133 13.40 30.66 -2.18
C LYS A 133 13.41 29.40 -3.03
N ASN A 134 14.21 29.35 -4.09
CA ASN A 134 14.26 28.22 -5.02
C ASN A 134 14.85 26.97 -4.35
N ARG A 135 15.86 27.14 -3.50
CA ARG A 135 16.39 26.04 -2.67
C ARG A 135 15.33 25.47 -1.73
N SER A 136 14.55 26.31 -1.06
CA SER A 136 13.48 25.86 -0.16
C SER A 136 12.34 25.15 -0.91
N LEU A 137 11.97 25.61 -2.11
CA LEU A 137 10.99 24.93 -2.97
C LEU A 137 11.51 23.57 -3.44
N ASN A 138 12.77 23.48 -3.84
CA ASN A 138 13.42 22.23 -4.21
C ASN A 138 13.48 21.24 -3.03
N ASP A 139 13.81 21.70 -1.82
CA ASP A 139 13.81 20.87 -0.62
C ASP A 139 12.40 20.38 -0.26
N ALA A 140 11.38 21.23 -0.41
CA ALA A 140 9.98 20.84 -0.22
C ALA A 140 9.56 19.75 -1.22
N ALA A 141 9.90 19.91 -2.51
CA ALA A 141 9.61 18.91 -3.55
C ALA A 141 10.37 17.60 -3.30
N LYS A 142 11.64 17.65 -2.87
CA LYS A 142 12.42 16.50 -2.47
C LYS A 142 11.78 15.73 -1.30
N ASN A 143 11.35 16.44 -0.27
CA ASN A 143 10.67 15.83 0.88
C ASN A 143 9.32 15.22 0.48
N SER A 144 8.58 15.86 -0.44
CA SER A 144 7.36 15.28 -1.02
C SER A 144 7.64 13.98 -1.79
N PHE A 145 8.72 13.95 -2.57
CA PHE A 145 9.16 12.74 -3.26
C PHE A 145 9.53 11.62 -2.26
N LEU A 146 10.28 11.94 -1.21
CA LEU A 146 10.60 10.95 -0.14
C LEU A 146 9.33 10.44 0.55
N ALA A 147 8.38 11.33 0.82
CA ALA A 147 7.09 10.94 1.42
C ALA A 147 6.32 9.93 0.55
N THR A 148 6.32 10.10 -0.79
CA THR A 148 5.69 9.12 -1.69
C THR A 148 6.43 7.78 -1.73
N GLN A 149 7.75 7.75 -1.55
CA GLN A 149 8.51 6.49 -1.41
C GLN A 149 8.13 5.74 -0.13
N TYR A 150 7.99 6.43 0.99
CA TYR A 150 7.52 5.82 2.24
C TYR A 150 6.06 5.37 2.14
N ALA A 151 5.21 6.11 1.43
CA ALA A 151 3.83 5.71 1.16
C ALA A 151 3.76 4.40 0.33
N LEU A 152 4.64 4.22 -0.66
CA LEU A 152 4.78 2.95 -1.39
C LEU A 152 5.17 1.80 -0.46
N SER A 153 6.12 2.02 0.45
CA SER A 153 6.54 1.01 1.43
C SER A 153 5.39 0.64 2.38
N SER A 154 4.62 1.63 2.84
CA SER A 154 3.42 1.42 3.65
C SER A 154 2.34 0.63 2.88
N THR A 155 2.13 0.94 1.60
CA THR A 155 1.19 0.20 0.74
C THR A 155 1.58 -1.27 0.62
N LYS A 156 2.87 -1.56 0.40
CA LYS A 156 3.38 -2.94 0.34
C LYS A 156 3.13 -3.69 1.64
N LEU A 157 3.44 -3.08 2.78
CA LEU A 157 3.22 -3.69 4.11
C LEU A 157 1.74 -3.96 4.37
N SER A 158 0.86 -3.01 4.02
CA SER A 158 -0.59 -3.18 4.14
C SER A 158 -1.10 -4.35 3.29
N LEU A 159 -0.63 -4.48 2.05
CA LEU A 159 -1.02 -5.58 1.16
C LEU A 159 -0.50 -6.94 1.65
N ILE A 160 0.71 -7.00 2.21
CA ILE A 160 1.23 -8.20 2.86
C ILE A 160 0.29 -8.63 4.00
N SER A 161 -0.04 -7.70 4.91
CA SER A 161 -0.94 -7.97 6.04
C SER A 161 -2.33 -8.40 5.58
N GLN A 162 -2.90 -7.75 4.57
CA GLN A 162 -4.21 -8.12 4.01
C GLN A 162 -4.18 -9.51 3.40
N THR A 163 -3.13 -9.84 2.65
CA THR A 163 -2.96 -11.16 2.03
C THR A 163 -2.86 -12.27 3.08
N ILE A 164 -2.06 -12.05 4.12
CA ILE A 164 -1.93 -12.99 5.25
C ILE A 164 -3.29 -13.21 5.91
N ASN A 165 -3.99 -12.12 6.26
CA ASN A 165 -5.28 -12.20 6.93
C ASN A 165 -6.34 -12.91 6.07
N SER A 166 -6.41 -12.60 4.77
CA SER A 166 -7.35 -13.26 3.84
C SER A 166 -7.03 -14.76 3.68
N TYR A 167 -5.74 -15.12 3.61
CA TYR A 167 -5.32 -16.51 3.53
C TYR A 167 -5.67 -17.30 4.80
N LEU A 168 -5.43 -16.73 5.98
CA LEU A 168 -5.78 -17.35 7.26
C LEU A 168 -7.31 -17.46 7.44
N SER A 169 -8.06 -16.46 6.99
CA SER A 169 -9.53 -16.52 6.95
C SER A 169 -10.01 -17.69 6.11
N LEU A 170 -9.48 -17.82 4.89
CA LEU A 170 -9.79 -18.93 3.99
C LEU A 170 -9.47 -20.28 4.63
N ALA A 171 -8.28 -20.43 5.20
CA ALA A 171 -7.88 -21.69 5.89
C ALA A 171 -8.82 -22.02 7.05
N THR A 172 -9.23 -21.03 7.83
CA THR A 172 -10.17 -21.19 8.95
C THR A 172 -11.55 -21.60 8.46
N ASN A 173 -12.06 -20.97 7.41
CA ASN A 173 -13.38 -21.30 6.87
C ASN A 173 -13.42 -22.70 6.21
N ILE A 174 -12.33 -23.14 5.59
CA ILE A 174 -12.19 -24.52 5.09
C ILE A 174 -12.22 -25.51 6.25
N GLU A 175 -11.51 -25.26 7.34
CA GLU A 175 -11.55 -26.15 8.52
C GLU A 175 -12.93 -26.18 9.18
N ASN A 176 -13.59 -25.04 9.28
CA ASN A 176 -14.96 -24.94 9.79
C ASN A 176 -15.95 -25.71 8.90
N LEU A 177 -15.81 -25.63 7.58
CA LEU A 177 -16.60 -26.43 6.64
C LEU A 177 -16.41 -27.94 6.88
N ASN A 178 -15.15 -28.37 7.04
CA ASN A 178 -14.83 -29.79 7.32
C ASN A 178 -15.45 -30.26 8.63
N LEU A 179 -15.39 -29.43 9.68
CA LEU A 179 -16.02 -29.69 10.95
C LEU A 179 -17.55 -29.77 10.83
N GLN A 180 -18.14 -28.81 10.11
CA GLN A 180 -19.60 -28.76 9.92
C GLN A 180 -20.13 -29.93 9.12
N LYS A 181 -19.38 -30.45 8.14
CA LYS A 181 -19.72 -31.71 7.43
C LYS A 181 -19.76 -32.88 8.37
N LYS A 182 -18.82 -33.01 9.31
CA LYS A 182 -18.84 -34.09 10.35
C LYS A 182 -20.02 -33.94 11.30
N ILE A 183 -20.39 -32.71 11.68
CA ILE A 183 -21.57 -32.41 12.50
C ILE A 183 -22.85 -32.88 11.75
N TYR A 184 -22.95 -32.54 10.48
CA TYR A 184 -24.09 -32.96 9.64
C TYR A 184 -24.21 -34.47 9.55
N GLU A 185 -23.12 -35.21 9.35
CA GLU A 185 -23.12 -36.69 9.34
C GLU A 185 -23.63 -37.26 10.66
N ASN A 186 -23.19 -36.72 11.80
CA ASN A 186 -23.67 -37.10 13.12
C ASN A 186 -25.16 -36.84 13.32
N LEU A 187 -25.62 -35.61 12.94
CA LEU A 187 -27.03 -35.24 13.03
C LEU A 187 -27.92 -36.06 12.08
N SER A 188 -27.40 -36.46 10.91
CA SER A 188 -28.08 -37.36 9.99
C SER A 188 -28.32 -38.73 10.65
N SER A 189 -27.30 -39.26 11.31
CA SER A 189 -27.42 -40.54 12.04
C SER A 189 -28.42 -40.45 13.21
N VAL A 190 -28.42 -39.32 13.93
CA VAL A 190 -29.41 -39.05 15.01
C VAL A 190 -30.83 -38.95 14.44
N TYR A 191 -31.01 -38.25 13.34
CA TYR A 191 -32.33 -38.14 12.69
C TYR A 191 -32.85 -39.51 12.22
N GLU A 192 -32.02 -40.33 11.58
CA GLU A 192 -32.39 -41.69 11.17
C GLU A 192 -32.81 -42.56 12.35
N LEU A 193 -32.09 -42.52 13.47
CA LEU A 193 -32.45 -43.24 14.69
C LEU A 193 -33.78 -42.73 15.27
N THR A 194 -33.96 -41.43 15.30
CA THR A 194 -35.18 -40.75 15.77
C THR A 194 -36.39 -41.14 14.90
N GLN A 195 -36.21 -41.20 13.58
CA GLN A 195 -37.21 -41.64 12.63
C GLN A 195 -37.65 -43.13 12.88
N LYS A 196 -36.66 -44.04 13.14
CA LYS A 196 -36.98 -45.43 13.50
C LYS A 196 -37.73 -45.54 14.80
N LYS A 197 -37.39 -44.76 15.82
CA LYS A 197 -38.10 -44.71 17.10
C LYS A 197 -39.53 -44.16 16.97
N PHE A 198 -39.72 -43.15 16.13
CA PHE A 198 -41.06 -42.63 15.83
C PHE A 198 -41.95 -43.66 15.12
N THR A 199 -41.43 -44.33 14.09
CA THR A 199 -42.18 -45.39 13.39
C THR A 199 -42.49 -46.58 14.30
N ALA A 200 -41.68 -46.87 15.31
CA ALA A 200 -41.95 -47.87 16.34
C ALA A 200 -42.93 -47.37 17.44
N GLY A 201 -43.40 -46.12 17.38
CA GLY A 201 -44.30 -45.55 18.38
C GLY A 201 -43.66 -45.20 19.73
N VAL A 202 -42.32 -45.17 19.82
CA VAL A 202 -41.60 -44.97 21.08
C VAL A 202 -41.47 -43.50 21.44
N ILE A 203 -41.48 -42.58 20.43
CA ILE A 203 -41.34 -41.12 20.60
C ILE A 203 -42.45 -40.37 19.86
N GLY A 204 -42.65 -39.09 20.26
CA GLY A 204 -43.62 -38.19 19.64
C GLY A 204 -43.11 -37.59 18.31
N LYS A 205 -44.10 -36.98 17.58
CA LYS A 205 -43.80 -36.23 16.34
C LYS A 205 -42.91 -35.02 16.59
N GLU A 206 -42.97 -34.47 17.80
CA GLU A 206 -42.21 -33.26 18.22
C GLU A 206 -40.69 -33.55 18.21
N ASP A 207 -40.30 -34.70 18.73
CA ASP A 207 -38.90 -35.16 18.74
C ASP A 207 -38.35 -35.36 17.31
N LEU A 208 -39.18 -35.94 16.43
CA LEU A 208 -38.83 -36.15 15.02
C LEU A 208 -38.66 -34.81 14.29
N LEU A 209 -39.56 -33.87 14.48
CA LEU A 209 -39.47 -32.54 13.86
C LEU A 209 -38.30 -31.75 14.39
N SER A 210 -37.99 -31.85 15.68
CA SER A 210 -36.80 -31.20 16.30
C SER A 210 -35.50 -31.73 15.69
N SER A 211 -35.35 -33.08 15.60
CA SER A 211 -34.14 -33.66 15.00
C SER A 211 -34.01 -33.33 13.50
N PHE A 212 -35.14 -33.24 12.78
CA PHE A 212 -35.14 -32.80 11.38
C PHE A 212 -34.72 -31.33 11.24
N ALA A 213 -35.22 -30.43 12.13
CA ALA A 213 -34.86 -29.04 12.13
C ALA A 213 -33.35 -28.83 12.36
N MET A 214 -32.75 -29.55 13.35
CA MET A 214 -31.31 -29.51 13.61
C MET A 214 -30.47 -30.01 12.39
N LEU A 215 -30.94 -31.06 11.72
CA LEU A 215 -30.27 -31.54 10.51
C LEU A 215 -30.30 -30.50 9.39
N LYS A 216 -31.44 -29.82 9.20
CA LYS A 216 -31.60 -28.80 8.18
C LYS A 216 -30.80 -27.53 8.50
N GLU A 217 -30.73 -27.14 9.76
CA GLU A 217 -29.86 -26.04 10.23
C GLU A 217 -28.40 -26.33 9.90
N SER A 218 -27.91 -27.53 10.24
CA SER A 218 -26.53 -27.94 9.91
C SER A 218 -26.27 -27.95 8.40
N GLN A 219 -27.25 -28.31 7.58
CA GLN A 219 -27.14 -28.24 6.12
C GLN A 219 -27.01 -26.79 5.63
N ASN A 220 -27.75 -25.87 6.22
CA ASN A 220 -27.65 -24.43 5.88
C ASN A 220 -26.31 -23.85 6.27
N GLU A 221 -25.72 -24.28 7.42
CA GLU A 221 -24.39 -23.85 7.84
C GLU A 221 -23.28 -24.31 6.85
N ILE A 222 -23.41 -25.54 6.31
CA ILE A 222 -22.49 -26.01 5.25
C ILE A 222 -22.53 -25.05 4.05
N ILE A 223 -23.72 -24.71 3.57
CA ILE A 223 -23.89 -23.80 2.43
C ILE A 223 -23.32 -22.39 2.76
N ALA A 224 -23.49 -21.93 4.00
CA ALA A 224 -22.93 -20.65 4.44
C ALA A 224 -21.39 -20.64 4.40
N TYR A 225 -20.74 -21.71 4.88
CA TYR A 225 -19.27 -21.83 4.79
C TYR A 225 -18.78 -21.98 3.36
N GLU A 226 -19.47 -22.73 2.51
CA GLU A 226 -19.11 -22.85 1.08
C GLU A 226 -19.17 -21.50 0.38
N ASN A 227 -20.18 -20.68 0.65
CA ASN A 227 -20.29 -19.31 0.14
C ASN A 227 -19.17 -18.40 0.69
N GLN A 228 -18.86 -18.51 2.00
CA GLN A 228 -17.83 -17.70 2.62
C GLN A 228 -16.44 -18.02 2.05
N ILE A 229 -16.15 -19.30 1.82
CA ILE A 229 -14.91 -19.74 1.16
C ILE A 229 -14.79 -19.11 -0.24
N GLN A 230 -15.89 -19.08 -1.00
CA GLN A 230 -15.86 -18.42 -2.32
C GLN A 230 -15.60 -16.91 -2.22
N ILE A 231 -16.15 -16.24 -1.22
CA ILE A 231 -15.88 -14.83 -0.94
C ILE A 231 -14.41 -14.59 -0.58
N ASP A 232 -13.83 -15.47 0.25
CA ASP A 232 -12.41 -15.40 0.64
C ASP A 232 -11.48 -15.63 -0.55
N ILE A 233 -11.81 -16.58 -1.44
CA ILE A 233 -11.07 -16.80 -2.70
C ILE A 233 -11.14 -15.55 -3.58
N ASN A 234 -12.34 -15.00 -3.81
CA ASN A 234 -12.50 -13.79 -4.61
C ASN A 234 -11.72 -12.59 -4.02
N SER A 235 -11.63 -12.51 -2.68
CA SER A 235 -10.85 -11.48 -1.99
C SER A 235 -9.35 -11.63 -2.25
N LEU A 236 -8.83 -12.88 -2.25
CA LEU A 236 -7.44 -13.16 -2.60
C LEU A 236 -7.16 -12.89 -4.09
N GLU A 237 -8.08 -13.23 -4.98
CA GLU A 237 -7.96 -12.92 -6.42
C GLU A 237 -7.94 -11.42 -6.70
N LEU A 238 -8.73 -10.63 -5.95
CA LEU A 238 -8.68 -9.18 -6.02
C LEU A 238 -7.32 -8.63 -5.62
N LEU A 239 -6.74 -9.14 -4.52
CA LEU A 239 -5.41 -8.76 -4.07
C LEU A 239 -4.33 -9.18 -5.07
N LEU A 240 -4.45 -10.38 -5.62
CA LEU A 240 -3.53 -10.93 -6.61
C LEU A 240 -3.63 -10.21 -7.97
N GLY A 241 -4.82 -9.72 -8.32
CA GLY A 241 -5.11 -9.11 -9.62
C GLY A 241 -5.22 -10.11 -10.77
N SER A 242 -5.37 -11.41 -10.46
CA SER A 242 -5.58 -12.54 -11.36
C SER A 242 -6.29 -13.67 -10.63
N THR A 243 -6.67 -14.73 -11.35
CA THR A 243 -7.23 -15.94 -10.76
C THR A 243 -6.23 -16.64 -9.83
N LEU A 244 -6.73 -17.18 -8.72
CA LEU A 244 -5.93 -17.94 -7.76
C LEU A 244 -5.72 -19.38 -8.26
N ASP A 245 -4.47 -19.84 -8.24
CA ASP A 245 -4.16 -21.23 -8.53
C ASP A 245 -4.68 -22.12 -7.37
N GLU A 246 -5.41 -23.18 -7.72
CA GLU A 246 -5.96 -24.14 -6.73
C GLU A 246 -4.88 -24.76 -5.84
N SER A 247 -3.67 -24.92 -6.35
CA SER A 247 -2.54 -25.46 -5.58
C SER A 247 -2.11 -24.58 -4.41
N LEU A 248 -2.44 -23.28 -4.44
CA LEU A 248 -2.14 -22.32 -3.38
C LEU A 248 -3.24 -22.24 -2.32
N ILE A 249 -4.40 -22.85 -2.57
CA ILE A 249 -5.51 -22.90 -1.60
C ILE A 249 -5.11 -23.83 -0.44
N PRO A 250 -5.24 -23.38 0.83
CA PRO A 250 -4.94 -24.25 1.98
C PRO A 250 -5.95 -25.40 2.06
N ASN A 251 -5.47 -26.61 2.31
CA ASN A 251 -6.36 -27.78 2.49
C ASN A 251 -7.08 -27.78 3.84
N SER A 252 -6.48 -27.18 4.86
CA SER A 252 -7.01 -27.05 6.23
C SER A 252 -6.18 -26.05 7.02
N LEU A 253 -6.71 -25.61 8.17
CA LEU A 253 -5.94 -24.84 9.13
C LEU A 253 -4.86 -25.74 9.76
N LYS A 254 -3.60 -25.35 9.65
CA LYS A 254 -2.50 -26.05 10.34
C LYS A 254 -2.59 -25.77 11.84
N LYS A 255 -2.43 -26.81 12.67
CA LYS A 255 -2.61 -26.73 14.14
C LYS A 255 -1.48 -26.05 14.89
N ASP A 256 -0.29 -26.00 14.29
CA ASP A 256 0.89 -25.38 14.89
C ASP A 256 1.12 -23.99 14.31
N ASP A 257 1.91 -23.14 14.99
CA ASP A 257 2.29 -21.77 14.58
C ASP A 257 3.13 -21.76 13.28
N SER A 258 2.75 -22.61 12.33
CA SER A 258 3.51 -22.94 11.13
C SER A 258 3.27 -22.00 9.96
N TYR A 259 2.52 -20.91 10.16
CA TYR A 259 2.32 -19.89 9.12
C TYR A 259 3.31 -18.75 9.24
N LEU A 260 3.61 -18.32 10.47
CA LEU A 260 4.43 -17.15 10.78
C LEU A 260 5.46 -17.50 11.86
N ALA A 261 6.67 -16.97 11.72
CA ALA A 261 7.68 -17.02 12.79
C ALA A 261 7.39 -15.88 13.79
N LEU A 262 6.84 -16.23 14.93
CA LEU A 262 6.55 -15.31 16.04
C LEU A 262 7.66 -15.33 17.08
#